data_28039a6d26efaf4684cfc6e34c6ac55b
#
_entry.id   28039a6d26efaf4684cfc6e34c6ac55b
#
_cell.length_a   1.000
_cell.length_b   1.000
_cell.length_c   1.000
_cell.angle_alpha   90.00
_cell.angle_beta   90.00
_cell.angle_gamma   90.00
#
_symmetry.space_group_name_H-M   'P 1'
#
loop_
_entity.id
_entity.type
_entity.pdbx_description
1 polymer ?
#
loop_
_entity_poly.entity_id
_entity_poly.type
_entity_poly.pdbx_seq_one_letter_code
_entity_poly.pdbx_strand_id
1 'polypeptide(L)'
;MIIILGAMDSEIDEFLSRLENRQEILWNGFTQHRGRLEGQEVLVSKSGVGKVMSAMVTQHLIDRWQPQAVIFTGLAGSLRPHIEIGDTLLACDLVQHDLESVALNLPRGQVPFSEHRFMPAHPVLLELAAGYQPACGRLHQGRICTGDQFITYREMNSHAYLTEELEGDGVEMEGASVALVCSVNRVPFLVARTISDRADEDAATNFEAFLPQASRNSLDLVRYLLREMALVDLGEN
;
A
#
# COMPACT_ATOMS: atom_id res chain seq x y z
N MET A 1 4.57 -11.84 -14.16
CA MET A 1 4.40 -12.15 -12.71
C MET A 1 4.05 -10.87 -11.98
N ILE A 2 3.12 -10.93 -11.02
CA ILE A 2 2.67 -9.81 -10.21
C ILE A 2 3.18 -10.00 -8.78
N ILE A 3 3.72 -8.95 -8.15
CA ILE A 3 4.12 -8.97 -6.75
C ILE A 3 2.96 -8.44 -5.90
N ILE A 4 2.62 -9.19 -4.85
CA ILE A 4 1.65 -8.80 -3.82
C ILE A 4 2.42 -8.60 -2.51
N LEU A 5 2.33 -7.41 -1.93
CA LEU A 5 2.97 -7.05 -0.68
C LEU A 5 1.94 -6.77 0.41
N GLY A 6 2.27 -7.16 1.65
CA GLY A 6 1.74 -6.64 2.90
C GLY A 6 2.89 -6.27 3.81
N ALA A 7 2.69 -5.44 4.82
CA ALA A 7 3.77 -5.06 5.75
C ALA A 7 4.07 -6.20 6.74
N MET A 8 3.07 -6.97 7.14
CA MET A 8 3.11 -7.98 8.20
C MET A 8 2.63 -9.35 7.71
N ASP A 9 2.97 -10.41 8.44
CA ASP A 9 2.49 -11.76 8.16
C ASP A 9 0.95 -11.82 8.16
N SER A 10 0.30 -11.18 9.12
CA SER A 10 -1.17 -11.12 9.23
C SER A 10 -1.87 -10.47 8.04
N GLU A 11 -1.20 -9.62 7.28
CA GLU A 11 -1.74 -8.98 6.07
C GLU A 11 -1.63 -9.88 4.83
N ILE A 12 -0.71 -10.87 4.86
CA ILE A 12 -0.50 -11.78 3.73
C ILE A 12 -1.04 -13.20 3.95
N ASP A 13 -1.40 -13.58 5.16
CA ASP A 13 -1.81 -14.96 5.51
C ASP A 13 -3.00 -15.47 4.68
N GLU A 14 -4.01 -14.62 4.43
CA GLU A 14 -5.16 -15.01 3.59
C GLU A 14 -4.73 -15.32 2.15
N PHE A 15 -3.77 -14.57 1.60
CA PHE A 15 -3.20 -14.87 0.28
C PHE A 15 -2.48 -16.21 0.27
N LEU A 16 -1.67 -16.48 1.30
CA LEU A 16 -0.91 -17.73 1.41
C LEU A 16 -1.83 -18.95 1.49
N SER A 17 -2.99 -18.80 2.13
CA SER A 17 -4.01 -19.85 2.22
C SER A 17 -4.66 -20.21 0.88
N ARG A 18 -4.62 -19.31 -0.10
CA ARG A 18 -5.25 -19.43 -1.43
C ARG A 18 -4.25 -19.65 -2.56
N LEU A 19 -2.96 -19.60 -2.25
CA LEU A 19 -1.90 -19.70 -3.24
C LEU A 19 -1.74 -21.15 -3.72
N GLU A 20 -2.00 -21.38 -5.00
CA GLU A 20 -1.80 -22.67 -5.64
C GLU A 20 -0.33 -22.90 -6.00
N ASN A 21 0.14 -24.15 -5.90
CA ASN A 21 1.52 -24.55 -6.24
C ASN A 21 2.58 -23.72 -5.51
N ARG A 22 2.33 -23.39 -4.25
CA ARG A 22 3.17 -22.53 -3.42
C ARG A 22 4.58 -23.08 -3.26
N GLN A 23 5.56 -22.21 -3.53
CA GLN A 23 6.99 -22.44 -3.29
C GLN A 23 7.52 -21.34 -2.38
N GLU A 24 8.32 -21.71 -1.39
CA GLU A 24 8.93 -20.77 -0.46
C GLU A 24 10.37 -20.49 -0.85
N ILE A 25 10.76 -19.22 -0.83
CA ILE A 25 12.07 -18.73 -1.18
C ILE A 25 12.53 -17.81 -0.06
N LEU A 26 13.60 -18.15 0.62
CA LEU A 26 14.12 -17.36 1.72
C LEU A 26 15.17 -16.37 1.22
N TRP A 27 15.01 -15.10 1.62
CA TRP A 27 15.98 -14.04 1.39
C TRP A 27 16.13 -13.18 2.65
N ASN A 28 17.32 -13.17 3.26
CA ASN A 28 17.66 -12.33 4.43
C ASN A 28 16.61 -12.32 5.55
N GLY A 29 16.00 -13.47 5.84
CA GLY A 29 14.96 -13.59 6.85
C GLY A 29 13.55 -13.26 6.36
N PHE A 30 13.38 -12.81 5.11
CA PHE A 30 12.08 -12.65 4.46
C PHE A 30 11.74 -13.89 3.64
N THR A 31 10.58 -14.48 3.92
CA THR A 31 10.05 -15.59 3.12
C THR A 31 9.18 -15.02 2.00
N GLN A 32 9.54 -15.33 0.77
CA GLN A 32 8.78 -15.02 -0.43
C GLN A 32 8.01 -16.26 -0.85
N HIS A 33 6.77 -16.12 -1.25
CA HIS A 33 5.89 -17.23 -1.62
C HIS A 33 5.45 -17.07 -3.08
N ARG A 34 6.09 -17.85 -3.96
CA ARG A 34 5.72 -17.89 -5.38
C ARG A 34 4.62 -18.93 -5.60
N GLY A 35 3.64 -18.62 -6.43
CA GLY A 35 2.56 -19.54 -6.76
C GLY A 35 1.60 -18.96 -7.79
N ARG A 36 0.37 -19.47 -7.81
CA ARG A 36 -0.69 -18.96 -8.68
C ARG A 36 -1.90 -18.54 -7.85
N LEU A 37 -2.49 -17.41 -8.24
CA LEU A 37 -3.73 -16.89 -7.70
C LEU A 37 -4.60 -16.39 -8.86
N GLU A 38 -5.87 -16.79 -8.94
CA GLU A 38 -6.78 -16.48 -10.06
C GLU A 38 -6.15 -16.80 -11.44
N GLY A 39 -5.38 -17.90 -11.54
CA GLY A 39 -4.71 -18.31 -12.76
C GLY A 39 -3.45 -17.51 -13.12
N GLN A 40 -3.15 -16.42 -12.44
CA GLN A 40 -1.96 -15.57 -12.65
C GLN A 40 -0.77 -16.06 -11.82
N GLU A 41 0.43 -15.89 -12.35
CA GLU A 41 1.66 -16.12 -11.59
C GLU A 41 1.91 -14.94 -10.65
N VAL A 42 1.99 -15.22 -9.35
CA VAL A 42 2.19 -14.20 -8.33
C VAL A 42 3.33 -14.54 -7.39
N LEU A 43 3.90 -13.51 -6.78
CA LEU A 43 4.82 -13.60 -5.66
C LEU A 43 4.23 -12.81 -4.48
N VAL A 44 3.95 -13.49 -3.38
CA VAL A 44 3.45 -12.88 -2.14
C VAL A 44 4.61 -12.76 -1.15
N SER A 45 4.82 -11.59 -0.58
CA SER A 45 5.86 -11.35 0.41
C SER A 45 5.44 -10.28 1.41
N LYS A 46 5.98 -10.35 2.62
CA LYS A 46 5.93 -9.19 3.51
C LYS A 46 7.05 -8.20 3.18
N SER A 47 6.74 -6.93 3.30
CA SER A 47 7.71 -5.85 3.11
C SER A 47 8.48 -5.50 4.39
N GLY A 48 7.95 -5.90 5.57
CA GLY A 48 8.36 -5.36 6.85
C GLY A 48 7.76 -3.96 7.11
N VAL A 49 7.81 -3.53 8.35
CA VAL A 49 7.20 -2.27 8.79
C VAL A 49 8.17 -1.10 8.62
N GLY A 50 7.64 0.03 8.20
CA GLY A 50 8.37 1.28 8.01
C GLY A 50 9.04 1.42 6.65
N LYS A 51 9.40 2.67 6.32
CA LYS A 51 9.86 3.07 4.99
C LYS A 51 11.14 2.36 4.52
N VAL A 52 12.10 2.19 5.42
CA VAL A 52 13.40 1.59 5.06
C VAL A 52 13.24 0.10 4.70
N MET A 53 12.51 -0.66 5.51
CA MET A 53 12.31 -2.08 5.28
C MET A 53 11.51 -2.33 4.00
N SER A 54 10.41 -1.60 3.83
CA SER A 54 9.56 -1.76 2.65
C SER A 54 10.27 -1.35 1.36
N ALA A 55 11.08 -0.28 1.38
CA ALA A 55 11.89 0.10 0.23
C ALA A 55 12.94 -0.97 -0.12
N MET A 56 13.68 -1.48 0.88
CA MET A 56 14.71 -2.51 0.70
C MET A 56 14.12 -3.79 0.08
N VAL A 57 13.01 -4.27 0.64
CA VAL A 57 12.36 -5.50 0.15
C VAL A 57 11.80 -5.28 -1.25
N THR A 58 11.13 -4.16 -1.51
CA THR A 58 10.56 -3.85 -2.82
C THR A 58 11.65 -3.79 -3.89
N GLN A 59 12.77 -3.12 -3.64
CA GLN A 59 13.89 -3.06 -4.59
C GLN A 59 14.44 -4.46 -4.88
N HIS A 60 14.68 -5.26 -3.84
CA HIS A 60 15.12 -6.64 -4.04
C HIS A 60 14.16 -7.46 -4.91
N LEU A 61 12.86 -7.33 -4.67
CA LEU A 61 11.85 -8.07 -5.43
C LEU A 61 11.80 -7.64 -6.89
N ILE A 62 11.93 -6.34 -7.16
CA ILE A 62 12.00 -5.80 -8.53
C ILE A 62 13.25 -6.32 -9.25
N ASP A 63 14.42 -6.20 -8.64
CA ASP A 63 15.69 -6.65 -9.24
C ASP A 63 15.68 -8.14 -9.54
N ARG A 64 15.14 -8.93 -8.62
CA ARG A 64 15.15 -10.40 -8.69
C ARG A 64 14.12 -10.95 -9.66
N TRP A 65 12.94 -10.35 -9.72
CA TRP A 65 11.77 -10.95 -10.37
C TRP A 65 11.25 -10.16 -11.56
N GLN A 66 11.67 -8.91 -11.75
CA GLN A 66 11.23 -8.03 -12.84
C GLN A 66 9.70 -8.11 -13.07
N PRO A 67 8.91 -7.70 -12.07
CA PRO A 67 7.47 -7.89 -12.10
C PRO A 67 6.80 -6.97 -13.11
N GLN A 68 5.64 -7.39 -13.61
CA GLN A 68 4.75 -6.56 -14.42
C GLN A 68 4.05 -5.47 -13.59
N ALA A 69 3.81 -5.76 -12.31
CA ALA A 69 3.21 -4.82 -11.39
C ALA A 69 3.50 -5.20 -9.93
N VAL A 70 3.42 -4.21 -9.05
CA VAL A 70 3.41 -4.37 -7.59
C VAL A 70 2.07 -3.91 -7.05
N ILE A 71 1.37 -4.79 -6.33
CA ILE A 71 0.14 -4.46 -5.59
C ILE A 71 0.49 -4.52 -4.10
N PHE A 72 0.34 -3.41 -3.41
CA PHE A 72 0.62 -3.33 -1.98
C PHE A 72 -0.67 -3.11 -1.20
N THR A 73 -1.02 -4.07 -0.35
CA THR A 73 -2.22 -4.04 0.47
C THR A 73 -1.89 -3.97 1.95
N GLY A 74 -2.84 -3.59 2.78
CA GLY A 74 -2.66 -3.51 4.23
C GLY A 74 -3.68 -2.57 4.87
N LEU A 75 -3.32 -2.02 6.02
CA LEU A 75 -4.15 -1.16 6.85
C LEU A 75 -3.70 0.30 6.78
N ALA A 76 -4.63 1.21 7.08
CA ALA A 76 -4.35 2.63 7.30
C ALA A 76 -5.34 3.24 8.30
N GLY A 77 -4.91 4.30 8.99
CA GLY A 77 -5.78 5.20 9.72
C GLY A 77 -6.46 6.21 8.78
N SER A 78 -7.73 6.50 9.01
CA SER A 78 -8.48 7.51 8.26
C SER A 78 -8.11 8.91 8.72
N LEU A 79 -7.90 9.82 7.77
CA LEU A 79 -7.72 11.26 7.99
C LEU A 79 -8.98 12.07 7.67
N ARG A 80 -10.05 11.42 7.20
CA ARG A 80 -11.29 12.09 6.77
C ARG A 80 -12.51 11.54 7.50
N PRO A 81 -13.41 12.41 7.99
CA PRO A 81 -14.60 11.96 8.74
C PRO A 81 -15.57 11.07 7.96
N HIS A 82 -15.56 11.17 6.63
CA HIS A 82 -16.47 10.41 5.77
C HIS A 82 -15.91 9.05 5.31
N ILE A 83 -14.63 8.76 5.63
CA ILE A 83 -14.00 7.48 5.37
C ILE A 83 -14.02 6.70 6.67
N GLU A 84 -14.79 5.61 6.70
CA GLU A 84 -15.11 4.88 7.92
C GLU A 84 -14.26 3.62 8.08
N ILE A 85 -14.18 3.10 9.30
CA ILE A 85 -13.51 1.82 9.59
C ILE A 85 -14.17 0.72 8.74
N GLY A 86 -13.37 -0.06 8.05
CA GLY A 86 -13.81 -1.10 7.12
C GLY A 86 -13.90 -0.65 5.68
N ASP A 87 -13.84 0.64 5.39
CA ASP A 87 -13.76 1.16 4.03
C ASP A 87 -12.41 0.79 3.38
N THR A 88 -12.39 0.71 2.06
CA THR A 88 -11.18 0.51 1.27
C THR A 88 -10.78 1.83 0.62
N LEU A 89 -9.53 2.24 0.81
CA LEU A 89 -8.92 3.43 0.19
C LEU A 89 -7.91 2.99 -0.86
N LEU A 90 -8.15 3.32 -2.12
CA LEU A 90 -7.19 3.21 -3.22
C LEU A 90 -6.36 4.49 -3.27
N ALA A 91 -5.05 4.36 -3.25
CA ALA A 91 -4.18 5.51 -3.42
C ALA A 91 -4.23 6.02 -4.85
N CYS A 92 -4.70 7.27 -5.04
CA CYS A 92 -4.47 8.01 -6.28
C CYS A 92 -3.00 8.39 -6.41
N ASP A 93 -2.44 8.86 -5.31
CA ASP A 93 -1.02 9.12 -5.12
C ASP A 93 -0.61 8.91 -3.65
N LEU A 94 0.70 8.88 -3.42
CA LEU A 94 1.29 8.73 -2.09
C LEU A 94 2.37 9.79 -1.86
N VAL A 95 2.56 10.16 -0.59
CA VAL A 95 3.56 11.13 -0.17
C VAL A 95 4.23 10.72 1.14
N GLN A 96 5.55 10.94 1.25
CA GLN A 96 6.26 10.81 2.53
C GLN A 96 6.01 12.05 3.39
N HIS A 97 5.04 11.97 4.31
CA HIS A 97 4.61 13.14 5.08
C HIS A 97 5.66 13.66 6.08
N ASP A 98 6.55 12.80 6.54
CA ASP A 98 7.62 13.11 7.50
C ASP A 98 8.94 13.47 6.85
N LEU A 99 9.01 13.53 5.51
CA LEU A 99 10.17 14.00 4.78
C LEU A 99 10.12 15.54 4.67
N GLU A 100 10.97 16.20 5.43
CA GLU A 100 11.00 17.65 5.52
C GLU A 100 12.42 18.20 5.26
N SER A 101 12.54 19.10 4.30
CA SER A 101 13.81 19.68 3.85
C SER A 101 13.74 21.21 3.83
N VAL A 102 13.34 21.81 4.96
CA VAL A 102 13.14 23.26 5.11
C VAL A 102 14.37 24.06 4.71
N ALA A 103 15.58 23.60 5.07
CA ALA A 103 16.84 24.26 4.72
C ALA A 103 17.08 24.38 3.19
N LEU A 104 16.40 23.54 2.40
CA LEU A 104 16.46 23.59 0.94
C LEU A 104 15.27 24.33 0.31
N ASN A 105 14.39 24.92 1.13
CA ASN A 105 13.13 25.55 0.71
C ASN A 105 12.23 24.60 -0.14
N LEU A 106 12.29 23.30 0.14
CA LEU A 106 11.45 22.31 -0.53
C LEU A 106 10.15 22.12 0.25
N PRO A 107 9.03 21.91 -0.45
CA PRO A 107 7.77 21.59 0.22
C PRO A 107 7.86 20.23 0.91
N ARG A 108 7.07 20.03 1.97
CA ARG A 108 6.97 18.76 2.69
C ARG A 108 6.70 17.59 1.73
N GLY A 109 7.38 16.48 1.93
CA GLY A 109 7.26 15.28 1.10
C GLY A 109 8.07 15.30 -0.19
N GLN A 110 8.70 16.43 -0.55
CA GLN A 110 9.58 16.49 -1.72
C GLN A 110 10.88 15.75 -1.45
N VAL A 111 11.17 14.73 -2.25
CA VAL A 111 12.47 14.04 -2.21
C VAL A 111 13.53 14.99 -2.79
N PRO A 112 14.54 15.41 -2.01
CA PRO A 112 15.54 16.38 -2.49
C PRO A 112 16.27 15.89 -3.76
N PHE A 113 16.55 16.82 -4.66
CA PHE A 113 17.25 16.58 -5.92
C PHE A 113 16.53 15.59 -6.87
N SER A 114 15.21 15.44 -6.73
CA SER A 114 14.38 14.59 -7.59
C SER A 114 13.06 15.30 -7.94
N GLU A 115 12.31 14.73 -8.85
CA GLU A 115 10.95 15.17 -9.20
C GLU A 115 9.87 14.54 -8.30
N HIS A 116 10.25 13.58 -7.44
CA HIS A 116 9.31 12.81 -6.64
C HIS A 116 8.85 13.58 -5.39
N ARG A 117 7.58 13.90 -5.34
CA ARG A 117 6.86 14.38 -4.15
C ARG A 117 5.61 13.55 -3.94
N PHE A 118 4.73 13.58 -4.90
CA PHE A 118 3.55 12.74 -4.97
C PHE A 118 3.80 11.64 -6.00
N MET A 119 3.73 10.38 -5.57
CA MET A 119 3.92 9.22 -6.43
C MET A 119 2.56 8.71 -6.89
N PRO A 120 2.11 9.01 -8.13
CA PRO A 120 0.81 8.56 -8.62
C PRO A 120 0.78 7.05 -8.83
N ALA A 121 -0.34 6.43 -8.48
CA ALA A 121 -0.60 5.04 -8.85
C ALA A 121 -0.68 4.89 -10.37
N HIS A 122 -0.39 3.69 -10.86
CA HIS A 122 -0.52 3.42 -12.29
C HIS A 122 -2.00 3.59 -12.74
N PRO A 123 -2.28 4.42 -13.76
CA PRO A 123 -3.64 4.81 -14.09
C PRO A 123 -4.55 3.63 -14.45
N VAL A 124 -4.05 2.65 -15.21
CA VAL A 124 -4.82 1.46 -15.58
C VAL A 124 -5.13 0.60 -14.35
N LEU A 125 -4.17 0.40 -13.43
CA LEU A 125 -4.42 -0.36 -12.21
C LEU A 125 -5.45 0.34 -11.30
N LEU A 126 -5.37 1.66 -11.20
CA LEU A 126 -6.32 2.46 -10.42
C LEU A 126 -7.74 2.39 -11.04
N GLU A 127 -7.85 2.51 -12.36
CA GLU A 127 -9.13 2.40 -13.07
C GLU A 127 -9.75 1.01 -12.90
N LEU A 128 -8.98 -0.06 -13.07
CA LEU A 128 -9.45 -1.42 -12.82
C LEU A 128 -9.92 -1.59 -11.38
N ALA A 129 -9.12 -1.14 -10.40
CA ALA A 129 -9.47 -1.23 -8.99
C ALA A 129 -10.72 -0.43 -8.63
N ALA A 130 -10.97 0.69 -9.28
CA ALA A 130 -12.18 1.51 -9.08
C ALA A 130 -13.48 0.78 -9.45
N GLY A 131 -13.41 -0.24 -10.29
CA GLY A 131 -14.55 -1.12 -10.60
C GLY A 131 -14.88 -2.14 -9.51
N TYR A 132 -14.00 -2.31 -8.52
CA TYR A 132 -14.24 -3.25 -7.43
C TYR A 132 -15.37 -2.80 -6.51
N GLN A 133 -16.23 -3.73 -6.10
CA GLN A 133 -17.29 -3.49 -5.14
C GLN A 133 -17.00 -4.30 -3.87
N PRO A 134 -16.58 -3.65 -2.77
CA PRO A 134 -16.33 -4.33 -1.50
C PRO A 134 -17.60 -5.02 -0.98
N ALA A 135 -17.44 -6.21 -0.41
CA ALA A 135 -18.55 -6.91 0.26
C ALA A 135 -18.97 -6.19 1.56
N CYS A 136 -18.03 -5.47 2.20
CA CYS A 136 -18.27 -4.65 3.39
C CYS A 136 -17.53 -3.31 3.22
N GLY A 137 -18.12 -2.23 3.76
CA GLY A 137 -17.58 -0.88 3.62
C GLY A 137 -17.78 -0.29 2.23
N ARG A 138 -17.10 0.82 1.98
CA ARG A 138 -17.13 1.57 0.71
C ARG A 138 -15.74 1.60 0.09
N LEU A 139 -15.70 1.85 -1.20
CA LEU A 139 -14.47 2.10 -1.93
C LEU A 139 -14.28 3.60 -2.10
N HIS A 140 -13.12 4.09 -1.70
CA HIS A 140 -12.71 5.48 -1.86
C HIS A 140 -11.42 5.55 -2.68
N GLN A 141 -11.19 6.69 -3.29
CA GLN A 141 -9.92 7.05 -3.92
C GLN A 141 -9.40 8.31 -3.26
N GLY A 142 -8.09 8.35 -2.97
CA GLY A 142 -7.53 9.51 -2.30
C GLY A 142 -6.02 9.42 -2.11
N ARG A 143 -5.46 10.38 -1.38
CA ARG A 143 -4.03 10.44 -1.07
C ARG A 143 -3.71 9.70 0.20
N ILE A 144 -2.65 8.86 0.16
CA ILE A 144 -2.11 8.19 1.33
C ILE A 144 -0.81 8.89 1.76
N CYS A 145 -0.76 9.27 3.04
CA CYS A 145 0.40 9.85 3.69
C CYS A 145 1.20 8.77 4.41
N THR A 146 2.47 8.62 4.10
CA THR A 146 3.37 7.61 4.70
C THR A 146 4.41 8.26 5.59
N GLY A 147 4.65 7.69 6.78
CA GLY A 147 5.73 8.13 7.67
C GLY A 147 6.10 7.06 8.69
N ASP A 148 7.31 7.15 9.27
CA ASP A 148 7.79 6.18 10.26
C ASP A 148 7.23 6.44 11.67
N GLN A 149 5.93 6.77 11.74
CA GLN A 149 5.20 7.00 12.98
C GLN A 149 3.80 6.38 12.90
N PHE A 150 3.40 5.67 13.95
CA PHE A 150 2.02 5.26 14.14
C PHE A 150 1.24 6.44 14.70
N ILE A 151 0.47 7.12 13.83
CA ILE A 151 -0.25 8.34 14.18
C ILE A 151 -1.52 7.98 14.95
N THR A 152 -1.66 8.53 16.15
CA THR A 152 -2.86 8.43 16.99
C THR A 152 -3.44 9.84 17.26
N TYR A 153 -4.59 9.91 17.92
CA TYR A 153 -5.24 11.18 18.25
C TYR A 153 -4.34 12.17 18.99
N ARG A 154 -3.43 11.68 19.83
CA ARG A 154 -2.51 12.53 20.60
C ARG A 154 -1.54 13.27 19.68
N GLU A 155 -1.14 12.63 18.60
CA GLU A 155 -0.23 13.21 17.62
C GLU A 155 -0.95 14.04 16.55
N MET A 156 -2.26 13.85 16.32
CA MET A 156 -3.00 14.52 15.26
C MET A 156 -2.92 16.04 15.33
N ASN A 157 -2.94 16.63 16.52
CA ASN A 157 -2.81 18.08 16.67
C ASN A 157 -1.45 18.62 16.20
N SER A 158 -0.38 17.83 16.32
CA SER A 158 0.95 18.18 15.80
C SER A 158 1.11 17.81 14.32
N HIS A 159 0.16 17.08 13.75
CA HIS A 159 0.18 16.58 12.38
C HIS A 159 -0.95 17.15 11.52
N ALA A 160 -1.52 18.31 11.88
CA ALA A 160 -2.56 18.98 11.09
C ALA A 160 -2.19 19.16 9.61
N TYR A 161 -0.90 19.27 9.30
CA TYR A 161 -0.38 19.34 7.94
C TYR A 161 -0.76 18.12 7.07
N LEU A 162 -1.07 16.97 7.67
CA LEU A 162 -1.54 15.79 6.94
C LEU A 162 -2.80 16.09 6.12
N THR A 163 -3.73 16.85 6.72
CA THR A 163 -4.99 17.22 6.07
C THR A 163 -4.98 18.63 5.48
N GLU A 164 -4.25 19.59 6.08
CA GLU A 164 -4.26 21.00 5.69
C GLU A 164 -3.27 21.31 4.55
N GLU A 165 -2.06 20.71 4.59
CA GLU A 165 -1.02 20.94 3.60
C GLU A 165 -0.97 19.83 2.55
N LEU A 166 -1.03 18.57 3.00
CA LEU A 166 -0.88 17.41 2.13
C LEU A 166 -2.21 16.89 1.57
N GLU A 167 -3.34 17.36 2.09
CA GLU A 167 -4.69 16.92 1.69
C GLU A 167 -4.85 15.39 1.75
N GLY A 168 -4.21 14.74 2.74
CA GLY A 168 -4.23 13.29 2.92
C GLY A 168 -5.61 12.76 3.29
N ASP A 169 -5.92 11.55 2.85
CA ASP A 169 -7.17 10.82 3.13
C ASP A 169 -6.92 9.63 4.05
N GLY A 170 -5.73 9.04 3.99
CA GLY A 170 -5.27 7.98 4.89
C GLY A 170 -3.81 8.17 5.31
N VAL A 171 -3.44 7.54 6.43
CA VAL A 171 -2.07 7.55 6.97
C VAL A 171 -1.61 6.14 7.32
N GLU A 172 -0.38 5.81 6.94
CA GLU A 172 0.24 4.51 7.19
C GLU A 172 1.78 4.63 7.15
N MET A 173 2.54 3.53 7.13
CA MET A 173 3.97 3.57 7.38
C MET A 173 4.87 3.10 6.22
N GLU A 174 4.36 2.63 5.07
CA GLU A 174 5.17 2.00 4.02
C GLU A 174 4.90 2.46 2.59
N GLY A 175 3.64 2.76 2.27
CA GLY A 175 3.13 2.89 0.91
C GLY A 175 3.93 3.83 0.02
N ALA A 176 4.28 5.04 0.49
CA ALA A 176 5.04 6.00 -0.30
C ALA A 176 6.48 5.54 -0.57
N SER A 177 7.08 4.71 0.29
CA SER A 177 8.41 4.18 0.02
C SER A 177 8.39 3.08 -1.03
N VAL A 178 7.37 2.21 -1.00
CA VAL A 178 7.11 1.22 -2.08
C VAL A 178 6.83 1.95 -3.39
N ALA A 179 5.97 2.96 -3.37
CA ALA A 179 5.62 3.78 -4.53
C ALA A 179 6.85 4.49 -5.13
N LEU A 180 7.72 5.07 -4.29
CA LEU A 180 8.94 5.71 -4.74
C LEU A 180 9.88 4.70 -5.44
N VAL A 181 10.09 3.53 -4.84
CA VAL A 181 10.92 2.48 -5.44
C VAL A 181 10.34 2.03 -6.78
N CYS A 182 9.03 1.80 -6.86
CA CYS A 182 8.36 1.43 -8.11
C CYS A 182 8.50 2.53 -9.17
N SER A 183 8.28 3.81 -8.80
CA SER A 183 8.40 4.96 -9.71
C SER A 183 9.81 5.09 -10.29
N VAL A 184 10.84 4.97 -9.46
CA VAL A 184 12.24 5.04 -9.90
C VAL A 184 12.59 3.89 -10.85
N ASN A 185 12.04 2.71 -10.62
CA ASN A 185 12.25 1.52 -11.44
C ASN A 185 11.26 1.41 -12.63
N ARG A 186 10.31 2.35 -12.77
CA ARG A 186 9.26 2.35 -13.81
C ARG A 186 8.42 1.06 -13.79
N VAL A 187 8.12 0.57 -12.59
CA VAL A 187 7.27 -0.60 -12.40
C VAL A 187 5.86 -0.12 -12.05
N PRO A 188 4.82 -0.53 -12.79
CA PRO A 188 3.42 -0.24 -12.44
C PRO A 188 3.11 -0.66 -11.01
N PHE A 189 2.41 0.20 -10.25
CA PHE A 189 2.03 -0.13 -8.88
C PHE A 189 0.65 0.40 -8.52
N LEU A 190 0.04 -0.26 -7.53
CA LEU A 190 -1.15 0.21 -6.83
C LEU A 190 -0.98 -0.05 -5.34
N VAL A 191 -1.34 0.93 -4.52
CA VAL A 191 -1.46 0.77 -3.07
C VAL A 191 -2.93 0.86 -2.69
N ALA A 192 -3.40 -0.12 -1.93
CA ALA A 192 -4.75 -0.16 -1.39
C ALA A 192 -4.70 -0.43 0.11
N ARG A 193 -5.54 0.25 0.88
CA ARG A 193 -5.61 0.12 2.34
C ARG A 193 -7.04 -0.11 2.80
N THR A 194 -7.23 -1.01 3.74
CA THR A 194 -8.47 -1.08 4.51
C THR A 194 -8.32 -0.19 5.74
N ILE A 195 -9.30 0.66 5.99
CA ILE A 195 -9.29 1.55 7.14
C ILE A 195 -9.52 0.74 8.40
N SER A 196 -8.57 0.76 9.31
CA SER A 196 -8.61 0.04 10.58
C SER A 196 -9.03 0.92 11.76
N ASP A 197 -8.76 2.21 11.67
CA ASP A 197 -8.95 3.18 12.74
C ASP A 197 -9.13 4.60 12.18
N ARG A 198 -9.43 5.53 13.04
CA ARG A 198 -9.60 6.95 12.69
C ARG A 198 -8.42 7.82 13.12
N ALA A 199 -7.26 7.22 13.31
CA ALA A 199 -6.12 7.87 13.94
C ALA A 199 -6.52 8.52 15.28
N ASP A 200 -7.39 7.85 16.07
CA ASP A 200 -7.99 8.31 17.33
C ASP A 200 -7.41 7.60 18.56
N GLU A 201 -8.00 7.83 19.74
CA GLU A 201 -7.53 7.26 21.02
C GLU A 201 -7.57 5.73 21.03
N ASP A 202 -8.46 5.12 20.26
CA ASP A 202 -8.68 3.67 20.20
C ASP A 202 -7.93 3.02 19.02
N ALA A 203 -7.09 3.78 18.27
CA ALA A 203 -6.43 3.33 17.05
C ALA A 203 -5.71 1.99 17.21
N ALA A 204 -4.92 1.81 18.28
CA ALA A 204 -4.17 0.57 18.50
C ALA A 204 -5.08 -0.65 18.74
N THR A 205 -6.17 -0.47 19.50
CA THR A 205 -7.13 -1.54 19.79
C THR A 205 -7.95 -1.90 18.55
N ASN A 206 -8.36 -0.89 17.79
CA ASN A 206 -9.12 -1.06 16.55
C ASN A 206 -8.27 -1.75 15.49
N PHE A 207 -7.00 -1.36 15.36
CA PHE A 207 -6.03 -1.97 14.44
C PHE A 207 -5.96 -3.49 14.62
N GLU A 208 -5.69 -3.98 15.84
CA GLU A 208 -5.57 -5.42 16.11
C GLU A 208 -6.90 -6.17 15.86
N ALA A 209 -8.01 -5.60 16.27
CA ALA A 209 -9.32 -6.21 16.08
C ALA A 209 -9.72 -6.31 14.60
N PHE A 210 -9.26 -5.36 13.78
CA PHE A 210 -9.66 -5.26 12.36
C PHE A 210 -8.74 -6.04 11.39
N LEU A 211 -7.56 -6.47 11.82
CA LEU A 211 -6.58 -7.20 11.00
C LEU A 211 -7.20 -8.36 10.18
N PRO A 212 -8.02 -9.26 10.76
CA PRO A 212 -8.58 -10.38 9.99
C PRO A 212 -9.56 -9.94 8.89
N GLN A 213 -10.33 -8.86 9.14
CA GLN A 213 -11.25 -8.33 8.14
C GLN A 213 -10.48 -7.63 7.01
N ALA A 214 -9.47 -6.85 7.36
CA ALA A 214 -8.63 -6.16 6.40
C ALA A 214 -7.89 -7.12 5.47
N SER A 215 -7.36 -8.22 6.01
CA SER A 215 -6.70 -9.25 5.21
C SER A 215 -7.65 -9.89 4.20
N ARG A 216 -8.91 -10.16 4.60
CA ARG A 216 -9.96 -10.65 3.67
C ARG A 216 -10.31 -9.61 2.61
N ASN A 217 -10.52 -8.34 2.99
CA ASN A 217 -10.81 -7.27 2.04
C ASN A 217 -9.68 -7.12 1.00
N SER A 218 -8.43 -7.18 1.47
CA SER A 218 -7.23 -7.13 0.63
C SER A 218 -7.20 -8.30 -0.36
N LEU A 219 -7.46 -9.53 0.10
CA LEU A 219 -7.51 -10.71 -0.75
C LEU A 219 -8.58 -10.57 -1.84
N ASP A 220 -9.80 -10.15 -1.47
CA ASP A 220 -10.92 -10.04 -2.41
C ASP A 220 -10.66 -8.97 -3.48
N LEU A 221 -10.12 -7.81 -3.09
CA LEU A 221 -9.69 -6.77 -4.03
C LEU A 221 -8.62 -7.29 -4.99
N VAL A 222 -7.57 -7.93 -4.47
CA VAL A 222 -6.47 -8.41 -5.31
C VAL A 222 -6.93 -9.52 -6.25
N ARG A 223 -7.79 -10.43 -5.80
CA ARG A 223 -8.38 -11.46 -6.66
C ARG A 223 -9.20 -10.85 -7.80
N TYR A 224 -9.98 -9.81 -7.50
CA TYR A 224 -10.69 -9.05 -8.53
C TYR A 224 -9.70 -8.43 -9.52
N LEU A 225 -8.70 -7.71 -9.04
CA LEU A 225 -7.67 -7.08 -9.88
C LEU A 225 -6.95 -8.08 -10.78
N LEU A 226 -6.54 -9.24 -10.24
CA LEU A 226 -5.83 -10.26 -11.02
C LEU A 226 -6.68 -10.79 -12.19
N ARG A 227 -7.99 -10.91 -12.01
CA ARG A 227 -8.91 -11.31 -13.09
C ARG A 227 -9.01 -10.22 -14.16
N GLU A 228 -9.17 -8.96 -13.76
CA GLU A 228 -9.27 -7.83 -14.69
C GLU A 228 -7.95 -7.60 -15.44
N MET A 229 -6.82 -7.67 -14.75
CA MET A 229 -5.49 -7.54 -15.35
C MET A 229 -5.17 -8.63 -16.39
N ALA A 230 -5.81 -9.80 -16.31
CA ALA A 230 -5.66 -10.84 -17.32
C ALA A 230 -6.21 -10.42 -18.70
N LEU A 231 -7.04 -9.39 -18.76
CA LEU A 231 -7.75 -8.93 -19.96
C LEU A 231 -7.13 -7.70 -20.61
N VAL A 232 -6.12 -7.09 -19.97
CA VAL A 232 -5.53 -5.82 -20.41
C VAL A 232 -4.00 -5.88 -20.46
N ASP A 233 -3.41 -5.03 -21.29
CA ASP A 233 -1.98 -4.74 -21.27
C ASP A 233 -1.75 -3.48 -20.43
N LEU A 234 -0.89 -3.56 -19.42
CA LEU A 234 -0.60 -2.42 -18.56
C LEU A 234 0.22 -1.33 -19.27
N GLY A 235 0.88 -1.66 -20.35
CA GLY A 235 1.82 -0.74 -21.00
C GLY A 235 3.08 -0.49 -20.17
N GLU A 236 3.92 0.42 -20.63
CA GLU A 236 5.06 0.95 -19.87
C GLU A 236 4.63 2.20 -19.11
N ASN A 237 5.17 2.38 -17.88
CA ASN A 237 4.98 3.59 -17.03
C ASN A 237 5.71 4.80 -17.61
#